data_f9e4f288829e824695557a7757b1b1db
#
_entry.id   f9e4f288829e824695557a7757b1b1db
#
_cell.length_a   1.000
_cell.length_b   1.000
_cell.length_c   1.000
_cell.angle_alpha   90.00
_cell.angle_beta   90.00
_cell.angle_gamma   90.00
#
_symmetry.space_group_name_H-M   'P 1'
#
loop_
_entity.id
_entity.type
_entity.pdbx_description
1 polymer ?
#
loop_
_entity_poly.entity_id
_entity_poly.type
_entity_poly.pdbx_seq_one_letter_code
_entity_poly.pdbx_strand_id
1 'polypeptide(L)'
;MTMADFAYWFFAVVAVAAALVCVLDRNPIHSVLALVTAMLSLAGIYVLHDAYFVGAIQVLVYAGAIMVLFLFVIMLLNLGRVGPDSRGRLAWLVGAGLAGAFLATLLGLRAYSASRIARDLATDPMLANPSLVLPGGREALQAAEAKGIIGAVAGPLFDTWLVPFEVTSLLLLAAMVGAVVLAKRRI
;
A
#
# COMPACT_ATOMS: atom_id res chain seq x y z
N MET A 1 -15.42 19.57 -10.90
CA MET A 1 -14.27 19.09 -10.13
C MET A 1 -14.36 19.69 -8.74
N THR A 2 -14.51 18.85 -7.74
CA THR A 2 -14.52 19.28 -6.35
C THR A 2 -13.10 19.53 -5.86
N MET A 3 -12.93 20.25 -4.74
CA MET A 3 -11.61 20.42 -4.10
C MET A 3 -10.96 19.06 -3.78
N ALA A 4 -11.78 18.06 -3.42
CA ALA A 4 -11.31 16.70 -3.15
C ALA A 4 -10.76 16.00 -4.41
N ASP A 5 -11.41 16.18 -5.57
CA ASP A 5 -10.92 15.63 -6.85
C ASP A 5 -9.56 16.22 -7.22
N PHE A 6 -9.38 17.52 -7.02
CA PHE A 6 -8.09 18.17 -7.28
C PHE A 6 -6.99 17.64 -6.36
N ALA A 7 -7.28 17.52 -5.05
CA ALA A 7 -6.33 16.96 -4.09
C ALA A 7 -5.97 15.51 -4.41
N TYR A 8 -6.95 14.69 -4.80
CA TYR A 8 -6.73 13.31 -5.22
C TYR A 8 -5.76 13.23 -6.41
N TRP A 9 -6.01 13.99 -7.48
CA TRP A 9 -5.13 13.99 -8.64
C TRP A 9 -3.73 14.51 -8.33
N PHE A 10 -3.62 15.51 -7.46
CA PHE A 10 -2.33 16.02 -7.00
C PHE A 10 -1.52 14.91 -6.30
N PHE A 11 -2.10 14.24 -5.29
CA PHE A 11 -1.41 13.15 -4.61
C PHE A 11 -1.12 11.96 -5.51
N ALA A 12 -2.02 11.62 -6.43
CA ALA A 12 -1.81 10.54 -7.38
C ALA A 12 -0.63 10.82 -8.32
N VAL A 13 -0.54 12.02 -8.87
CA VAL A 13 0.58 12.43 -9.74
C VAL A 13 1.89 12.45 -8.97
N VAL A 14 1.90 12.99 -7.74
CA VAL A 14 3.10 13.00 -6.88
C VAL A 14 3.54 11.59 -6.53
N ALA A 15 2.61 10.69 -6.20
CA ALA A 15 2.92 9.29 -5.89
C ALA A 15 3.58 8.57 -7.09
N VAL A 16 3.01 8.73 -8.28
CA VAL A 16 3.57 8.12 -9.51
C VAL A 16 4.92 8.72 -9.87
N ALA A 17 5.05 10.05 -9.83
CA ALA A 17 6.31 10.72 -10.12
C ALA A 17 7.41 10.29 -9.13
N ALA A 18 7.11 10.27 -7.84
CA ALA A 18 8.04 9.82 -6.81
C ALA A 18 8.42 8.33 -6.97
N ALA A 19 7.47 7.47 -7.32
CA ALA A 19 7.73 6.05 -7.60
C ALA A 19 8.65 5.88 -8.83
N LEU A 20 8.46 6.67 -9.87
CA LEU A 20 9.35 6.66 -11.05
C LEU A 20 10.76 7.14 -10.69
N VAL A 21 10.88 8.22 -9.93
CA VAL A 21 12.20 8.68 -9.44
C VAL A 21 12.87 7.61 -8.59
N CYS A 22 12.13 6.96 -7.68
CA CYS A 22 12.65 5.86 -6.86
C CYS A 22 13.28 4.74 -7.67
N VAL A 23 12.69 4.37 -8.81
CA VAL A 23 13.17 3.27 -9.67
C VAL A 23 14.27 3.70 -10.62
N LEU A 24 14.23 4.95 -11.11
CA LEU A 24 15.13 5.44 -12.16
C LEU A 24 16.40 6.08 -11.59
N ASP A 25 16.37 6.58 -10.35
CA ASP A 25 17.53 7.23 -9.76
C ASP A 25 18.62 6.20 -9.43
N ARG A 26 19.85 6.59 -9.71
CA ARG A 26 21.06 5.79 -9.42
C ARG A 26 21.60 6.00 -8.00
N ASN A 27 21.15 7.05 -7.35
CA ASN A 27 21.55 7.35 -5.98
C ASN A 27 20.58 6.67 -5.00
N PRO A 28 21.02 5.68 -4.22
CA PRO A 28 20.14 4.94 -3.31
C PRO A 28 19.48 5.85 -2.26
N ILE A 29 20.14 6.92 -1.84
CA ILE A 29 19.57 7.87 -0.87
C ILE A 29 18.38 8.64 -1.51
N HIS A 30 18.57 9.12 -2.75
CA HIS A 30 17.48 9.81 -3.47
C HIS A 30 16.31 8.86 -3.76
N SER A 31 16.61 7.60 -4.14
CA SER A 31 15.57 6.58 -4.36
C SER A 31 14.72 6.35 -3.12
N VAL A 32 15.34 6.25 -1.94
CA VAL A 32 14.59 6.06 -0.69
C VAL A 32 13.80 7.31 -0.30
N LEU A 33 14.34 8.51 -0.47
CA LEU A 33 13.61 9.76 -0.23
C LEU A 33 12.39 9.89 -1.17
N ALA A 34 12.56 9.51 -2.43
CA ALA A 34 11.44 9.45 -3.37
C ALA A 34 10.39 8.42 -2.94
N LEU A 35 10.81 7.24 -2.43
CA LEU A 35 9.90 6.24 -1.90
C LEU A 35 9.12 6.74 -0.69
N VAL A 36 9.76 7.46 0.25
CA VAL A 36 9.08 8.12 1.38
C VAL A 36 8.01 9.09 0.87
N THR A 37 8.35 9.91 -0.14
CA THR A 37 7.41 10.85 -0.76
C THR A 37 6.21 10.12 -1.37
N ALA A 38 6.43 9.00 -2.07
CA ALA A 38 5.35 8.16 -2.59
C ALA A 38 4.44 7.62 -1.47
N MET A 39 5.03 7.11 -0.36
CA MET A 39 4.27 6.60 0.78
C MET A 39 3.44 7.67 1.48
N LEU A 40 3.98 8.89 1.62
CA LEU A 40 3.23 10.02 2.18
C LEU A 40 2.08 10.45 1.26
N SER A 41 2.29 10.44 -0.05
CA SER A 41 1.24 10.73 -1.03
C SER A 41 0.10 9.71 -0.96
N LEU A 42 0.43 8.41 -0.81
CA LEU A 42 -0.57 7.36 -0.60
C LEU A 42 -1.37 7.58 0.69
N ALA A 43 -0.71 8.00 1.78
CA ALA A 43 -1.40 8.34 3.02
C ALA A 43 -2.41 9.48 2.81
N GLY A 44 -2.05 10.50 2.02
CA GLY A 44 -2.96 11.57 1.62
C GLY A 44 -4.18 11.06 0.85
N ILE A 45 -3.97 10.11 -0.07
CA ILE A 45 -5.07 9.47 -0.81
C ILE A 45 -5.98 8.68 0.14
N TYR A 46 -5.44 7.94 1.11
CA TYR A 46 -6.25 7.24 2.11
C TYR A 46 -7.12 8.19 2.94
N VAL A 47 -6.57 9.33 3.35
CA VAL A 47 -7.33 10.36 4.09
C VAL A 47 -8.46 10.93 3.24
N LEU A 48 -8.25 11.15 1.94
CA LEU A 48 -9.28 11.63 1.01
C LEU A 48 -10.42 10.61 0.78
N HIS A 49 -10.17 9.34 1.08
CA HIS A 49 -11.16 8.26 1.00
C HIS A 49 -11.73 7.88 2.38
N ASP A 50 -11.68 8.79 3.37
CA ASP A 50 -12.14 8.59 4.74
C ASP A 50 -11.49 7.42 5.50
N ALA A 51 -10.40 6.85 4.95
CA ALA A 51 -9.63 5.78 5.57
C ALA A 51 -8.55 6.33 6.53
N TYR A 52 -8.96 7.18 7.48
CA TYR A 52 -8.06 7.91 8.39
C TYR A 52 -7.12 6.99 9.18
N PHE A 53 -7.62 5.86 9.67
CA PHE A 53 -6.82 4.90 10.43
C PHE A 53 -5.71 4.29 9.56
N VAL A 54 -6.04 3.90 8.33
CA VAL A 54 -5.07 3.34 7.37
C VAL A 54 -4.06 4.40 6.96
N GLY A 55 -4.50 5.63 6.71
CA GLY A 55 -3.62 6.77 6.44
C GLY A 55 -2.65 7.05 7.58
N ALA A 56 -3.11 7.00 8.83
CA ALA A 56 -2.25 7.18 10.00
C ALA A 56 -1.19 6.08 10.12
N ILE A 57 -1.56 4.80 9.94
CA ILE A 57 -0.61 3.68 9.94
C ILE A 57 0.38 3.80 8.78
N GLN A 58 -0.06 4.23 7.61
CA GLN A 58 0.81 4.47 6.46
C GLN A 58 1.93 5.47 6.79
N VAL A 59 1.60 6.56 7.49
CA VAL A 59 2.60 7.55 7.92
C VAL A 59 3.48 7.02 9.05
N LEU A 60 2.88 6.48 10.11
CA LEU A 60 3.61 6.08 11.31
C LEU A 60 4.53 4.88 11.07
N VAL A 61 4.01 3.83 10.44
CA VAL A 61 4.74 2.57 10.27
C VAL A 61 5.55 2.58 8.99
N TYR A 62 4.92 2.83 7.83
CA TYR A 62 5.63 2.73 6.55
C TYR A 62 6.58 3.89 6.33
N ALA A 63 6.09 5.13 6.32
CA ALA A 63 6.94 6.28 6.06
C ALA A 63 7.85 6.61 7.25
N GLY A 64 7.36 6.45 8.48
CA GLY A 64 8.10 6.74 9.70
C GLY A 64 9.07 5.63 10.10
N ALA A 65 8.58 4.49 10.57
CA ALA A 65 9.45 3.47 11.15
C ALA A 65 10.28 2.72 10.10
N ILE A 66 9.64 2.16 9.07
CA ILE A 66 10.30 1.26 8.12
C ILE A 66 11.22 2.05 7.17
N MET A 67 10.72 3.12 6.55
CA MET A 67 11.51 3.85 5.56
C MET A 67 12.64 4.64 6.19
N VAL A 68 12.46 5.21 7.39
CA VAL A 68 13.53 5.90 8.11
C VAL A 68 14.63 4.92 8.53
N LEU A 69 14.25 3.72 9.03
CA LEU A 69 15.21 2.67 9.33
C LEU A 69 15.98 2.25 8.06
N PHE A 70 15.28 2.06 6.96
CA PHE A 70 15.87 1.66 5.68
C PHE A 70 16.85 2.73 5.15
N LEU A 71 16.47 4.01 5.23
CA LEU A 71 17.33 5.14 4.87
C LEU A 71 18.60 5.15 5.74
N PHE A 72 18.46 4.93 7.04
CA PHE A 72 19.58 4.87 7.96
C PHE A 72 20.55 3.72 7.63
N VAL A 73 20.01 2.53 7.33
CA VAL A 73 20.81 1.36 6.93
C VAL A 73 21.57 1.63 5.63
N ILE A 74 20.93 2.21 4.60
CA ILE A 74 21.60 2.53 3.33
C ILE A 74 22.72 3.57 3.54
N MET A 75 22.48 4.56 4.40
CA MET A 75 23.48 5.57 4.71
C MET A 75 24.69 4.96 5.44
N LEU A 76 24.45 4.01 6.37
CA LEU A 76 25.55 3.33 7.09
C LEU A 76 26.34 2.37 6.20
N LEU A 77 25.70 1.70 5.25
CA LEU A 77 26.35 0.77 4.34
C LEU A 77 27.28 1.48 3.33
N ASN A 78 27.23 2.83 3.26
CA ASN A 78 28.03 3.63 2.35
C ASN A 78 28.07 3.03 0.94
N LEU A 79 26.89 2.70 0.43
CA LEU A 79 26.72 2.17 -0.93
C LEU A 79 27.21 3.25 -1.90
N GLY A 80 28.41 3.06 -2.46
CA GLY A 80 28.95 3.93 -3.49
C GLY A 80 27.99 4.01 -4.68
N ARG A 81 28.18 5.02 -5.53
CA ARG A 81 27.39 5.14 -6.77
C ARG A 81 27.42 3.81 -7.51
N VAL A 82 26.25 3.23 -7.72
CA VAL A 82 26.11 2.03 -8.52
C VAL A 82 26.69 2.32 -9.90
N GLY A 83 27.64 1.50 -10.34
CA GLY A 83 28.30 1.66 -11.64
C GLY A 83 27.27 1.64 -12.78
N PRO A 84 27.71 1.95 -14.02
CA PRO A 84 26.81 1.97 -15.17
C PRO A 84 26.08 0.64 -15.28
N ASP A 85 24.76 0.73 -15.34
CA ASP A 85 23.89 -0.45 -15.42
C ASP A 85 24.17 -1.21 -16.72
N SER A 86 24.81 -2.37 -16.60
CA SER A 86 25.10 -3.25 -17.74
C SER A 86 23.87 -4.04 -18.22
N ARG A 87 22.68 -3.71 -17.70
CA ARG A 87 21.43 -4.31 -18.15
C ARG A 87 21.22 -3.99 -19.63
N GLY A 88 21.41 -5.01 -20.47
CA GLY A 88 21.27 -4.87 -21.91
C GLY A 88 19.88 -4.38 -22.33
N ARG A 89 19.79 -3.85 -23.54
CA ARG A 89 18.51 -3.40 -24.16
C ARG A 89 17.36 -4.40 -23.99
N LEU A 90 17.70 -5.70 -23.94
CA LEU A 90 16.71 -6.78 -23.75
C LEU A 90 16.01 -6.70 -22.39
N ALA A 91 16.74 -6.39 -21.29
CA ALA A 91 16.12 -6.26 -19.96
C ALA A 91 15.15 -5.06 -19.91
N TRP A 92 15.49 -3.96 -20.57
CA TRP A 92 14.59 -2.82 -20.72
C TRP A 92 13.34 -3.13 -21.52
N LEU A 93 13.48 -3.87 -22.65
CA LEU A 93 12.35 -4.29 -23.46
C LEU A 93 11.42 -5.26 -22.70
N VAL A 94 11.98 -6.21 -21.97
CA VAL A 94 11.22 -7.15 -21.13
C VAL A 94 10.49 -6.39 -20.00
N GLY A 95 11.16 -5.47 -19.31
CA GLY A 95 10.54 -4.67 -18.26
C GLY A 95 9.40 -3.78 -18.79
N ALA A 96 9.63 -3.08 -19.90
CA ALA A 96 8.60 -2.27 -20.55
C ALA A 96 7.43 -3.13 -21.08
N GLY A 97 7.70 -4.31 -21.62
CA GLY A 97 6.68 -5.25 -22.07
C GLY A 97 5.82 -5.76 -20.93
N LEU A 98 6.41 -6.14 -19.79
CA LEU A 98 5.67 -6.58 -18.61
C LEU A 98 4.84 -5.44 -18.00
N ALA A 99 5.41 -4.23 -17.88
CA ALA A 99 4.68 -3.06 -17.41
C ALA A 99 3.51 -2.71 -18.33
N GLY A 100 3.72 -2.76 -19.64
CA GLY A 100 2.67 -2.53 -20.64
C GLY A 100 1.56 -3.59 -20.59
N ALA A 101 1.91 -4.86 -20.44
CA ALA A 101 0.96 -5.96 -20.29
C ALA A 101 0.14 -5.80 -19.01
N PHE A 102 0.79 -5.44 -17.89
CA PHE A 102 0.12 -5.18 -16.63
C PHE A 102 -0.86 -3.99 -16.74
N LEU A 103 -0.43 -2.90 -17.34
CA LEU A 103 -1.29 -1.74 -17.58
C LEU A 103 -2.47 -2.09 -18.50
N ALA A 104 -2.23 -2.84 -19.59
CA ALA A 104 -3.30 -3.29 -20.48
C ALA A 104 -4.32 -4.18 -19.76
N THR A 105 -3.86 -5.05 -18.84
CA THR A 105 -4.75 -5.88 -18.01
C THR A 105 -5.60 -5.02 -17.08
N LEU A 106 -5.03 -3.99 -16.43
CA LEU A 106 -5.78 -3.07 -15.57
C LEU A 106 -6.82 -2.25 -16.35
N LEU A 107 -6.46 -1.76 -17.55
CA LEU A 107 -7.39 -1.04 -18.40
C LEU A 107 -8.50 -1.97 -18.95
N GLY A 108 -8.18 -3.20 -19.29
CA GLY A 108 -9.14 -4.23 -19.67
C GLY A 108 -10.10 -4.58 -18.53
N LEU A 109 -9.61 -4.75 -17.31
CA LEU A 109 -10.43 -4.96 -16.12
C LEU A 109 -11.38 -3.78 -15.86
N ARG A 110 -10.91 -2.54 -16.01
CA ARG A 110 -11.74 -1.36 -15.86
C ARG A 110 -12.87 -1.32 -16.89
N ALA A 111 -12.59 -1.62 -18.15
CA ALA A 111 -13.58 -1.66 -19.21
C ALA A 111 -14.58 -2.81 -18.99
N TYR A 112 -14.10 -3.98 -18.55
CA TYR A 112 -14.92 -5.15 -18.26
C TYR A 112 -15.79 -4.96 -17.01
N SER A 113 -15.23 -4.46 -15.91
CA SER A 113 -15.94 -4.27 -14.64
C SER A 113 -17.02 -3.19 -14.76
N ALA A 114 -16.75 -2.09 -15.43
CA ALA A 114 -17.74 -1.01 -15.58
C ALA A 114 -18.99 -1.49 -16.35
N SER A 115 -18.83 -2.35 -17.34
CA SER A 115 -19.97 -2.85 -18.14
C SER A 115 -20.71 -4.01 -17.49
N ARG A 116 -20.02 -4.88 -16.76
CA ARG A 116 -20.62 -6.03 -16.09
C ARG A 116 -21.20 -5.69 -14.73
N ILE A 117 -20.45 -4.98 -13.88
CA ILE A 117 -20.94 -4.57 -12.56
C ILE A 117 -22.20 -3.71 -12.71
N ALA A 118 -22.22 -2.78 -13.66
CA ALA A 118 -23.43 -1.99 -13.94
C ALA A 118 -24.60 -2.85 -14.41
N ARG A 119 -24.35 -3.93 -15.16
CA ARG A 119 -25.37 -4.85 -15.64
C ARG A 119 -25.85 -5.79 -14.54
N ASP A 120 -24.93 -6.34 -13.75
CA ASP A 120 -25.23 -7.27 -12.65
C ASP A 120 -25.95 -6.57 -11.50
N LEU A 121 -25.55 -5.31 -11.18
CA LEU A 121 -26.28 -4.46 -10.23
C LEU A 121 -27.69 -4.07 -10.72
N ALA A 122 -27.90 -3.98 -12.04
CA ALA A 122 -29.21 -3.67 -12.61
C ALA A 122 -30.12 -4.90 -12.68
N THR A 123 -29.54 -6.12 -12.75
CA THR A 123 -30.27 -7.38 -12.94
C THR A 123 -30.44 -8.17 -11.64
N ASP A 124 -29.56 -8.00 -10.66
CA ASP A 124 -29.60 -8.74 -9.39
C ASP A 124 -29.75 -7.78 -8.20
N PRO A 125 -31.02 -7.65 -7.67
CA PRO A 125 -31.29 -6.81 -6.50
C PRO A 125 -30.48 -7.23 -5.26
N MET A 126 -29.98 -8.46 -5.23
CA MET A 126 -29.20 -8.99 -4.12
C MET A 126 -27.80 -8.37 -4.07
N LEU A 127 -27.18 -8.11 -5.22
CA LEU A 127 -25.88 -7.44 -5.32
C LEU A 127 -25.95 -5.92 -5.11
N ALA A 128 -27.13 -5.33 -5.34
CA ALA A 128 -27.38 -3.91 -5.08
C ALA A 128 -27.47 -3.57 -3.57
N ASN A 129 -27.55 -4.59 -2.71
CA ASN A 129 -27.68 -4.39 -1.27
C ASN A 129 -26.33 -4.59 -0.56
N PRO A 130 -25.65 -3.52 -0.12
CA PRO A 130 -24.32 -3.61 0.53
C PRO A 130 -24.32 -4.51 1.76
N SER A 131 -25.49 -4.70 2.40
CA SER A 131 -25.64 -5.53 3.60
C SER A 131 -25.46 -7.04 3.34
N LEU A 132 -25.50 -7.48 2.08
CA LEU A 132 -25.35 -8.90 1.70
C LEU A 132 -23.90 -9.23 1.28
N VAL A 133 -23.12 -8.21 0.93
CA VAL A 133 -21.74 -8.37 0.47
C VAL A 133 -20.73 -8.39 1.63
N LEU A 134 -21.11 -7.83 2.78
CA LEU A 134 -20.24 -7.77 3.96
C LEU A 134 -20.55 -8.91 4.94
N PRO A 135 -19.54 -9.61 5.48
CA PRO A 135 -19.75 -10.55 6.57
C PRO A 135 -20.43 -9.84 7.75
N GLY A 136 -21.60 -10.34 8.15
CA GLY A 136 -22.40 -9.73 9.21
C GLY A 136 -23.48 -8.73 8.76
N GLY A 137 -23.60 -8.42 7.46
CA GLY A 137 -24.69 -7.65 6.88
C GLY A 137 -24.88 -6.24 7.46
N ARG A 138 -26.15 -5.85 7.64
CA ARG A 138 -26.54 -4.52 8.17
C ARG A 138 -26.08 -4.30 9.61
N GLU A 139 -26.04 -5.36 10.42
CA GLU A 139 -25.61 -5.28 11.82
C GLU A 139 -24.13 -4.91 11.93
N ALA A 140 -23.29 -5.45 11.04
CA ALA A 140 -21.86 -5.10 10.99
C ALA A 140 -21.65 -3.64 10.57
N LEU A 141 -22.44 -3.12 9.62
CA LEU A 141 -22.40 -1.71 9.22
C LEU A 141 -22.81 -0.79 10.37
N GLN A 142 -23.94 -1.08 11.02
CA GLN A 142 -24.43 -0.30 12.15
C GLN A 142 -23.47 -0.36 13.35
N ALA A 143 -22.89 -1.53 13.62
CA ALA A 143 -21.88 -1.69 14.66
C ALA A 143 -20.59 -0.93 14.34
N ALA A 144 -20.19 -0.87 13.06
CA ALA A 144 -19.05 -0.09 12.61
C ALA A 144 -19.29 1.42 12.74
N GLU A 145 -20.49 1.88 12.35
CA GLU A 145 -20.91 3.27 12.52
C GLU A 145 -20.98 3.68 14.00
N ALA A 146 -21.54 2.82 14.84
CA ALA A 146 -21.67 3.07 16.29
C ALA A 146 -20.33 3.07 17.04
N LYS A 147 -19.35 2.24 16.60
CA LYS A 147 -18.02 2.13 17.23
C LYS A 147 -17.00 3.13 16.68
N GLY A 148 -17.37 3.88 15.66
CA GLY A 148 -16.48 4.82 14.98
C GLY A 148 -15.39 4.13 14.13
N ILE A 149 -14.52 4.96 13.51
CA ILE A 149 -13.53 4.51 12.53
C ILE A 149 -12.58 3.44 13.09
N ILE A 150 -12.15 3.59 14.34
CA ILE A 150 -11.25 2.64 15.00
C ILE A 150 -11.99 1.33 15.31
N GLY A 151 -13.22 1.41 15.79
CA GLY A 151 -14.02 0.23 16.10
C GLY A 151 -14.43 -0.60 14.89
N ALA A 152 -14.57 0.03 13.73
CA ALA A 152 -14.81 -0.66 12.46
C ALA A 152 -13.67 -1.60 12.06
N VAL A 153 -12.43 -1.26 12.45
CA VAL A 153 -11.24 -2.11 12.21
C VAL A 153 -11.00 -3.06 13.39
N ALA A 154 -11.08 -2.56 14.61
CA ALA A 154 -10.81 -3.35 15.81
C ALA A 154 -11.81 -4.49 16.03
N GLY A 155 -13.10 -4.28 15.79
CA GLY A 155 -14.11 -5.32 15.93
C GLY A 155 -13.78 -6.58 15.13
N PRO A 156 -13.76 -6.52 13.80
CA PRO A 156 -13.41 -7.67 12.95
C PRO A 156 -12.04 -8.26 13.27
N LEU A 157 -11.05 -7.45 13.66
CA LEU A 157 -9.70 -7.90 13.98
C LEU A 157 -9.69 -8.87 15.17
N PHE A 158 -10.44 -8.57 16.22
CA PHE A 158 -10.49 -9.38 17.44
C PHE A 158 -11.58 -10.46 17.44
N ASP A 159 -12.62 -10.31 16.61
CA ASP A 159 -13.71 -11.29 16.52
C ASP A 159 -13.46 -12.31 15.38
N THR A 160 -13.24 -11.84 14.17
CA THR A 160 -13.18 -12.68 12.96
C THR A 160 -11.75 -13.07 12.60
N TRP A 161 -10.78 -12.14 12.77
CA TRP A 161 -9.40 -12.28 12.34
C TRP A 161 -8.41 -12.48 13.50
N LEU A 162 -8.89 -13.03 14.64
CA LEU A 162 -8.06 -13.24 15.83
C LEU A 162 -6.85 -14.12 15.54
N VAL A 163 -7.04 -15.26 14.87
CA VAL A 163 -5.95 -16.20 14.56
C VAL A 163 -4.86 -15.59 13.67
N PRO A 164 -5.18 -14.95 12.53
CA PRO A 164 -4.19 -14.16 11.78
C PRO A 164 -3.50 -13.08 12.61
N PHE A 165 -4.20 -12.41 13.50
CA PHE A 165 -3.63 -11.40 14.40
C PHE A 165 -2.58 -12.02 15.35
N GLU A 166 -2.88 -13.17 15.97
CA GLU A 166 -1.93 -13.89 16.83
C GLU A 166 -0.70 -14.37 16.06
N VAL A 167 -0.90 -14.90 14.84
CA VAL A 167 0.21 -15.31 13.97
C VAL A 167 1.14 -14.15 13.63
N THR A 168 0.59 -12.95 13.36
CA THR A 168 1.43 -11.77 13.11
C THR A 168 2.21 -11.35 14.35
N SER A 169 1.66 -11.49 15.55
CA SER A 169 2.38 -11.20 16.80
C SER A 169 3.57 -12.15 17.02
N LEU A 170 3.39 -13.43 16.72
CA LEU A 170 4.49 -14.42 16.76
C LEU A 170 5.55 -14.13 15.70
N LEU A 171 5.15 -13.68 14.51
CA LEU A 171 6.08 -13.27 13.46
C LEU A 171 6.93 -12.07 13.90
N LEU A 172 6.32 -11.07 14.52
CA LEU A 172 7.04 -9.91 15.07
C LEU A 172 8.03 -10.33 16.18
N LEU A 173 7.62 -11.23 17.08
CA LEU A 173 8.50 -11.75 18.10
C LEU A 173 9.70 -12.50 17.48
N ALA A 174 9.45 -13.37 16.52
CA ALA A 174 10.50 -14.07 15.79
C ALA A 174 11.45 -13.13 15.05
N ALA A 175 10.92 -12.07 14.44
CA ALA A 175 11.73 -11.03 13.78
C ALA A 175 12.64 -10.29 14.77
N MET A 176 12.12 -9.92 15.96
CA MET A 176 12.91 -9.27 17.01
C MET A 176 14.04 -10.20 17.51
N VAL A 177 13.71 -11.45 17.82
CA VAL A 177 14.71 -12.44 18.26
C VAL A 177 15.75 -12.67 17.17
N GLY A 178 15.32 -12.83 15.90
CA GLY A 178 16.22 -12.99 14.77
C GLY A 178 17.17 -11.81 14.59
N ALA A 179 16.67 -10.59 14.69
CA ALA A 179 17.50 -9.37 14.60
C ALA A 179 18.59 -9.34 15.69
N VAL A 180 18.23 -9.68 16.94
CA VAL A 180 19.18 -9.71 18.07
C VAL A 180 20.23 -10.80 17.88
N VAL A 181 19.82 -12.01 17.46
CA VAL A 181 20.72 -13.15 17.23
C VAL A 181 21.71 -12.86 16.11
N LEU A 182 21.25 -12.23 15.00
CA LEU A 182 22.11 -11.87 13.89
C LEU A 182 23.06 -10.70 14.22
N ALA A 183 22.61 -9.74 15.05
CA ALA A 183 23.45 -8.61 15.46
C ALA A 183 24.50 -8.99 16.51
N LYS A 184 24.33 -10.08 17.25
CA LYS A 184 25.24 -10.53 18.29
C LYS A 184 26.60 -10.94 17.69
N ARG A 185 27.65 -10.18 17.96
CA ARG A 185 29.03 -10.62 17.66
C ARG A 185 29.38 -11.84 18.51
N ARG A 186 29.92 -12.88 17.87
CA ARG A 186 30.62 -13.92 18.61
C ARG A 186 31.92 -13.29 19.16
N ILE A 187 31.99 -13.21 20.48
CA ILE A 187 33.23 -12.89 21.20
C ILE A 187 34.02 -14.19 21.31
#